data_a673673ba667733b10b8ea34514d2a60
#
_entry.id   a673673ba667733b10b8ea34514d2a60
#
_cell.length_a   1.000
_cell.length_b   1.000
_cell.length_c   1.000
_cell.angle_alpha   90.00
_cell.angle_beta   90.00
_cell.angle_gamma   90.00
#
_symmetry.space_group_name_H-M   'P 1'
#
loop_
_entity.id
_entity.type
_entity.pdbx_description
1 polymer ?
#
loop_
_entity_poly.entity_id
_entity_poly.type
_entity_poly.pdbx_seq_one_letter_code
_entity_poly.pdbx_strand_id
1 'polypeptide(L)'
;MKAALIGAGEESLHTIQKAQELGVYVTALDGNPDAEGLKAADEGLTIDISDEKAVLDALQDRKPDFLITGPIGRYLTTAGAVNDALGLAGISRQAAEYCTDKYLFHKKLQEKNLRNCRCLLIPAEAAPAQAGDLARDFSTLQYPAILKPRYGSGSRGIFFLNNPRELEQALTCIFPENQDTAAPTEDYVLEEAAPGVEYGVDACMDKDRFRMILLRKKLITHPCQTGHRLPERKPREDETQRLLWERAAAYLTETTALLGLKTASSTQTS
;
A
#
# COMPACT_ATOMS: atom_id res chain seq x y z
N MET A 1 7.09 15.57 23.12
CA MET A 1 6.24 15.34 21.95
C MET A 1 5.36 14.12 22.20
N LYS A 2 4.18 14.08 21.59
CA LYS A 2 3.23 12.96 21.69
C LYS A 2 3.02 12.37 20.29
N ALA A 3 3.07 11.06 20.16
CA ALA A 3 2.72 10.36 18.95
C ALA A 3 1.52 9.45 19.18
N ALA A 4 0.65 9.29 18.18
CA ALA A 4 -0.29 8.20 18.15
C ALA A 4 0.18 7.17 17.11
N LEU A 5 0.20 5.90 17.49
CA LEU A 5 0.59 4.80 16.62
C LEU A 5 -0.65 3.96 16.28
N ILE A 6 -0.96 3.85 15.01
CA ILE A 6 -2.09 3.05 14.49
C ILE A 6 -1.54 1.72 13.96
N GLY A 7 -2.04 0.62 14.52
CA GLY A 7 -1.56 -0.73 14.25
C GLY A 7 -0.40 -1.12 15.15
N ALA A 8 -0.70 -1.76 16.28
CA ALA A 8 0.25 -2.08 17.34
C ALA A 8 0.68 -3.56 17.37
N GLY A 9 0.79 -4.19 16.19
CA GLY A 9 1.33 -5.55 16.07
C GLY A 9 2.81 -5.64 16.44
N GLU A 10 3.35 -6.85 16.38
CA GLU A 10 4.76 -7.16 16.70
C GLU A 10 5.75 -6.30 15.91
N GLU A 11 5.45 -6.02 14.64
CA GLU A 11 6.30 -5.20 13.77
C GLU A 11 6.47 -3.76 14.26
N SER A 12 5.54 -3.28 15.11
CA SER A 12 5.56 -1.91 15.65
C SER A 12 6.44 -1.76 16.89
N LEU A 13 6.84 -2.85 17.55
CA LEU A 13 7.58 -2.80 18.83
C LEU A 13 8.86 -1.99 18.75
N HIS A 14 9.68 -2.24 17.74
CA HIS A 14 10.93 -1.50 17.57
C HIS A 14 10.69 0.01 17.37
N THR A 15 9.64 0.35 16.64
CA THR A 15 9.26 1.76 16.39
C THR A 15 8.80 2.44 17.68
N ILE A 16 7.99 1.75 18.49
CA ILE A 16 7.52 2.26 19.80
C ILE A 16 8.74 2.51 20.71
N GLN A 17 9.61 1.52 20.88
CA GLN A 17 10.80 1.63 21.70
C GLN A 17 11.69 2.79 21.24
N LYS A 18 11.90 2.91 19.94
CA LYS A 18 12.74 3.98 19.38
C LYS A 18 12.13 5.37 19.59
N ALA A 19 10.82 5.51 19.49
CA ALA A 19 10.13 6.76 19.79
C ALA A 19 10.28 7.14 21.27
N GLN A 20 10.11 6.17 22.18
CA GLN A 20 10.27 6.38 23.62
C GLN A 20 11.73 6.75 23.99
N GLU A 21 12.75 6.10 23.40
CA GLU A 21 14.17 6.48 23.55
C GLU A 21 14.45 7.94 23.15
N LEU A 22 13.68 8.45 22.17
CA LEU A 22 13.75 9.86 21.75
C LEU A 22 12.89 10.82 22.61
N GLY A 23 12.30 10.34 23.70
CA GLY A 23 11.47 11.12 24.59
C GLY A 23 10.06 11.43 24.04
N VAL A 24 9.57 10.62 23.11
CA VAL A 24 8.22 10.74 22.56
C VAL A 24 7.27 9.86 23.36
N TYR A 25 6.20 10.43 23.89
CA TYR A 25 5.09 9.69 24.52
C TYR A 25 4.25 9.04 23.42
N VAL A 26 4.06 7.74 23.48
CA VAL A 26 3.36 6.95 22.44
C VAL A 26 2.03 6.43 22.96
N THR A 27 0.93 6.84 22.31
CA THR A 27 -0.39 6.21 22.46
C THR A 27 -0.59 5.25 21.29
N ALA A 28 -0.67 3.95 21.55
CA ALA A 28 -0.86 2.92 20.53
C ALA A 28 -2.31 2.47 20.44
N LEU A 29 -2.80 2.24 19.21
CA LEU A 29 -4.16 1.80 18.90
C LEU A 29 -4.12 0.53 18.07
N ASP A 30 -4.92 -0.47 18.45
CA ASP A 30 -5.12 -1.72 17.70
C ASP A 30 -6.47 -2.34 18.03
N GLY A 31 -7.08 -3.04 17.06
CA GLY A 31 -8.32 -3.78 17.28
C GLY A 31 -8.14 -5.08 18.08
N ASN A 32 -6.92 -5.63 18.08
CA ASN A 32 -6.58 -6.81 18.86
C ASN A 32 -6.14 -6.41 20.28
N PRO A 33 -6.91 -6.74 21.33
CA PRO A 33 -6.56 -6.40 22.72
C PRO A 33 -5.24 -7.05 23.18
N ASP A 34 -4.79 -8.11 22.52
CA ASP A 34 -3.56 -8.82 22.83
C ASP A 34 -2.35 -8.33 22.04
N ALA A 35 -2.53 -7.32 21.16
CA ALA A 35 -1.44 -6.76 20.39
C ALA A 35 -0.28 -6.30 21.30
N GLU A 36 0.93 -6.74 21.00
CA GLU A 36 2.10 -6.51 21.87
C GLU A 36 2.47 -5.04 22.00
N GLY A 37 2.27 -4.28 20.94
CA GLY A 37 2.54 -2.84 20.93
C GLY A 37 1.62 -2.04 21.85
N LEU A 38 0.39 -2.52 22.16
CA LEU A 38 -0.48 -1.88 23.16
C LEU A 38 0.15 -1.92 24.55
N LYS A 39 0.85 -3.01 24.88
CA LYS A 39 1.51 -3.21 26.18
C LYS A 39 2.87 -2.49 26.24
N ALA A 40 3.52 -2.30 25.11
CA ALA A 40 4.84 -1.66 25.01
C ALA A 40 4.76 -0.13 24.98
N ALA A 41 3.65 0.44 24.53
CA ALA A 41 3.43 1.87 24.49
C ALA A 41 3.19 2.49 25.87
N ASP A 42 3.30 3.83 25.98
CA ASP A 42 2.97 4.56 27.22
C ASP A 42 1.47 4.49 27.54
N GLU A 43 0.66 4.41 26.49
CA GLU A 43 -0.80 4.19 26.58
C GLU A 43 -1.25 3.27 25.43
N GLY A 44 -1.98 2.20 25.77
CA GLY A 44 -2.58 1.29 24.79
C GLY A 44 -4.10 1.42 24.76
N LEU A 45 -4.67 1.54 23.56
CA LEU A 45 -6.11 1.64 23.34
C LEU A 45 -6.59 0.51 22.43
N THR A 46 -7.49 -0.33 22.93
CA THR A 46 -8.15 -1.35 22.10
C THR A 46 -9.29 -0.70 21.34
N ILE A 47 -9.09 -0.41 20.07
CA ILE A 47 -10.06 0.25 19.18
C ILE A 47 -9.96 -0.38 17.81
N ASP A 48 -11.10 -0.67 17.18
CA ASP A 48 -11.14 -1.08 15.79
C ASP A 48 -10.56 0.04 14.90
N ILE A 49 -9.37 -0.18 14.37
CA ILE A 49 -8.66 0.80 13.54
C ILE A 49 -9.28 0.97 12.14
N SER A 50 -10.31 0.20 11.78
CA SER A 50 -11.12 0.43 10.59
C SER A 50 -12.21 1.49 10.81
N ASP A 51 -12.59 1.78 12.06
CA ASP A 51 -13.54 2.82 12.41
C ASP A 51 -12.83 4.18 12.55
N GLU A 52 -12.78 4.92 11.42
CA GLU A 52 -12.16 6.25 11.35
C GLU A 52 -12.68 7.19 12.45
N LYS A 53 -14.00 7.10 12.75
CA LYS A 53 -14.63 7.96 13.75
C LYS A 53 -14.19 7.60 15.17
N ALA A 54 -14.19 6.33 15.53
CA ALA A 54 -13.77 5.89 16.85
C ALA A 54 -12.29 6.24 17.12
N VAL A 55 -11.42 6.07 16.12
CA VAL A 55 -10.01 6.45 16.21
C VAL A 55 -9.85 7.95 16.37
N LEU A 56 -10.58 8.76 15.60
CA LEU A 56 -10.54 10.23 15.70
C LEU A 56 -11.01 10.69 17.07
N ASP A 57 -12.17 10.20 17.54
CA ASP A 57 -12.74 10.56 18.85
C ASP A 57 -11.75 10.23 19.99
N ALA A 58 -11.07 9.08 19.90
CA ALA A 58 -10.07 8.69 20.90
C ALA A 58 -8.83 9.59 20.91
N LEU A 59 -8.43 10.14 19.77
CA LEU A 59 -7.22 10.95 19.64
C LEU A 59 -7.45 12.45 19.81
N GLN A 60 -8.67 12.94 19.63
CA GLN A 60 -9.00 14.37 19.68
C GLN A 60 -8.59 15.03 20.99
N ASP A 61 -8.87 14.39 22.13
CA ASP A 61 -8.50 14.92 23.45
C ASP A 61 -7.02 14.68 23.81
N ARG A 62 -6.38 13.66 23.21
CA ARG A 62 -4.98 13.33 23.44
C ARG A 62 -4.01 14.25 22.71
N LYS A 63 -4.49 14.88 21.63
CA LYS A 63 -3.76 15.87 20.83
C LYS A 63 -2.34 15.41 20.49
N PRO A 64 -2.20 14.34 19.69
CA PRO A 64 -0.87 13.92 19.22
C PRO A 64 -0.25 15.00 18.33
N ASP A 65 1.06 15.14 18.38
CA ASP A 65 1.80 16.04 17.50
C ASP A 65 1.96 15.44 16.09
N PHE A 66 1.95 14.10 15.97
CA PHE A 66 2.04 13.35 14.70
C PHE A 66 1.54 11.91 14.86
N LEU A 67 1.26 11.27 13.72
CA LEU A 67 0.94 9.84 13.67
C LEU A 67 2.15 9.02 13.23
N ILE A 68 2.23 7.80 13.77
CA ILE A 68 3.08 6.72 13.31
C ILE A 68 2.14 5.61 12.82
N THR A 69 2.44 5.01 11.67
CA THR A 69 1.70 3.87 11.17
C THR A 69 2.61 2.66 11.10
N GLY A 70 2.14 1.53 11.60
CA GLY A 70 2.70 0.23 11.29
C GLY A 70 2.37 -0.16 9.83
N PRO A 71 2.70 -1.38 9.40
CA PRO A 71 2.30 -1.91 8.10
C PRO A 71 0.81 -2.31 8.10
N ILE A 72 -0.07 -1.32 8.19
CA ILE A 72 -1.52 -1.47 8.43
C ILE A 72 -2.35 -1.66 7.15
N GLY A 73 -1.72 -1.70 5.97
CA GLY A 73 -2.43 -1.91 4.71
C GLY A 73 -3.55 -0.90 4.48
N ARG A 74 -4.78 -1.38 4.28
CA ARG A 74 -5.96 -0.53 3.99
C ARG A 74 -6.27 0.49 5.09
N TYR A 75 -5.96 0.20 6.34
CA TYR A 75 -6.19 1.11 7.47
C TYR A 75 -5.30 2.36 7.44
N LEU A 76 -4.41 2.50 6.47
CA LEU A 76 -3.71 3.75 6.19
C LEU A 76 -4.70 4.89 5.88
N THR A 77 -5.90 4.58 5.37
CA THR A 77 -6.97 5.57 5.17
C THR A 77 -7.45 6.18 6.48
N THR A 78 -7.55 5.39 7.55
CA THR A 78 -7.86 5.89 8.89
C THR A 78 -6.80 6.86 9.39
N ALA A 79 -5.51 6.52 9.22
CA ALA A 79 -4.43 7.43 9.56
C ALA A 79 -4.51 8.74 8.77
N GLY A 80 -4.82 8.65 7.47
CA GLY A 80 -5.04 9.82 6.62
C GLY A 80 -6.21 10.67 7.08
N ALA A 81 -7.34 10.06 7.44
CA ALA A 81 -8.53 10.77 7.95
C ALA A 81 -8.23 11.52 9.27
N VAL A 82 -7.47 10.89 10.16
CA VAL A 82 -7.05 11.53 11.43
C VAL A 82 -6.09 12.69 11.15
N ASN A 83 -5.10 12.52 10.27
CA ASN A 83 -4.20 13.61 9.88
C ASN A 83 -4.98 14.81 9.33
N ASP A 84 -5.92 14.56 8.41
CA ASP A 84 -6.75 15.63 7.81
C ASP A 84 -7.62 16.33 8.86
N ALA A 85 -8.26 15.59 9.77
CA ALA A 85 -9.16 16.12 10.78
C ALA A 85 -8.43 16.91 11.87
N LEU A 86 -7.26 16.46 12.31
CA LEU A 86 -6.47 17.10 13.35
C LEU A 86 -5.41 18.08 12.82
N GLY A 87 -5.28 18.23 11.50
CA GLY A 87 -4.28 19.10 10.86
C GLY A 87 -2.85 18.63 11.10
N LEU A 88 -2.63 17.31 11.20
CA LEU A 88 -1.32 16.74 11.44
C LEU A 88 -0.51 16.59 10.14
N ALA A 89 0.81 16.66 10.30
CA ALA A 89 1.72 16.33 9.20
C ALA A 89 1.64 14.84 8.86
N GLY A 90 1.49 14.51 7.57
CA GLY A 90 1.44 13.12 7.13
C GLY A 90 0.62 12.91 5.87
N ILE A 91 0.31 11.66 5.60
CA ILE A 91 -0.52 11.27 4.45
C ILE A 91 -1.96 11.73 4.66
N SER A 92 -2.59 12.28 3.61
CA SER A 92 -4.02 12.58 3.61
C SER A 92 -4.86 11.32 3.38
N ARG A 93 -6.14 11.35 3.75
CA ARG A 93 -7.07 10.25 3.47
C ARG A 93 -7.13 9.92 1.97
N GLN A 94 -7.17 10.95 1.12
CA GLN A 94 -7.21 10.77 -0.33
C GLN A 94 -5.93 10.10 -0.88
N ALA A 95 -4.77 10.52 -0.41
CA ALA A 95 -3.50 9.92 -0.81
C ALA A 95 -3.38 8.47 -0.31
N ALA A 96 -3.83 8.19 0.92
CA ALA A 96 -3.88 6.84 1.47
C ALA A 96 -4.82 5.92 0.68
N GLU A 97 -5.95 6.43 0.19
CA GLU A 97 -6.85 5.70 -0.71
C GLU A 97 -6.11 5.25 -1.98
N TYR A 98 -5.43 6.16 -2.67
CA TYR A 98 -4.64 5.82 -3.85
C TYR A 98 -3.50 4.83 -3.56
N CYS A 99 -2.86 4.93 -2.40
CA CYS A 99 -1.74 4.05 -2.05
C CYS A 99 -2.18 2.64 -1.65
N THR A 100 -3.43 2.44 -1.24
CA THR A 100 -3.92 1.16 -0.71
C THR A 100 -4.90 0.45 -1.64
N ASP A 101 -5.40 1.12 -2.66
CA ASP A 101 -6.30 0.59 -3.69
C ASP A 101 -5.54 0.41 -5.02
N LYS A 102 -5.23 -0.86 -5.35
CA LYS A 102 -4.47 -1.18 -6.57
C LYS A 102 -5.15 -0.69 -7.86
N TYR A 103 -6.49 -0.74 -7.92
CA TYR A 103 -7.23 -0.28 -9.10
C TYR A 103 -7.19 1.24 -9.25
N LEU A 104 -7.47 1.98 -8.18
CA LEU A 104 -7.42 3.44 -8.21
C LEU A 104 -5.99 3.95 -8.45
N PHE A 105 -4.98 3.30 -7.88
CA PHE A 105 -3.57 3.58 -8.16
C PHE A 105 -3.26 3.49 -9.66
N HIS A 106 -3.65 2.38 -10.30
CA HIS A 106 -3.46 2.21 -11.74
C HIS A 106 -4.17 3.29 -12.56
N LYS A 107 -5.45 3.54 -12.25
CA LYS A 107 -6.23 4.59 -12.93
C LYS A 107 -5.56 5.94 -12.82
N LYS A 108 -5.08 6.27 -11.63
CA LYS A 108 -4.41 7.55 -11.38
C LYS A 108 -3.13 7.71 -12.19
N LEU A 109 -2.31 6.67 -12.28
CA LEU A 109 -1.10 6.68 -13.10
C LEU A 109 -1.40 6.77 -14.60
N GLN A 110 -2.47 6.12 -15.07
CA GLN A 110 -2.90 6.17 -16.47
C GLN A 110 -3.32 7.59 -16.89
N GLU A 111 -3.94 8.39 -16.01
CA GLU A 111 -4.32 9.80 -16.30
C GLU A 111 -3.13 10.65 -16.78
N LYS A 112 -1.92 10.31 -16.38
CA LYS A 112 -0.68 11.01 -16.71
C LYS A 112 0.27 10.21 -17.61
N ASN A 113 -0.21 9.09 -18.18
CA ASN A 113 0.62 8.18 -18.99
C ASN A 113 1.87 7.67 -18.27
N LEU A 114 1.83 7.63 -16.92
CA LEU A 114 2.90 7.06 -16.10
C LEU A 114 2.85 5.53 -16.08
N ARG A 115 1.75 4.94 -16.51
CA ARG A 115 1.57 3.50 -16.64
C ARG A 115 0.75 3.18 -17.89
N ASN A 116 1.31 2.34 -18.75
CA ASN A 116 0.68 1.96 -20.01
C ASN A 116 0.04 0.57 -19.97
N CYS A 117 0.35 -0.27 -18.96
CA CYS A 117 -0.27 -1.57 -18.79
C CYS A 117 -1.76 -1.42 -18.50
N ARG A 118 -2.58 -2.24 -19.14
CA ARG A 118 -4.02 -2.28 -18.85
C ARG A 118 -4.28 -2.81 -17.45
N CYS A 119 -5.31 -2.27 -16.83
CA CYS A 119 -5.76 -2.68 -15.51
C CYS A 119 -7.29 -2.66 -15.50
N LEU A 120 -7.89 -3.79 -15.19
CA LEU A 120 -9.31 -4.03 -15.22
C LEU A 120 -9.79 -4.43 -13.83
N LEU A 121 -10.99 -3.99 -13.45
CA LEU A 121 -11.62 -4.36 -12.19
C LEU A 121 -12.54 -5.57 -12.43
N ILE A 122 -12.46 -6.56 -11.58
CA ILE A 122 -13.38 -7.68 -11.49
C ILE A 122 -14.11 -7.56 -10.16
N PRO A 123 -15.39 -7.15 -10.20
CA PRO A 123 -16.19 -6.98 -8.99
C PRO A 123 -16.41 -8.31 -8.24
N ALA A 124 -16.49 -8.24 -6.92
CA ALA A 124 -16.80 -9.40 -6.08
C ALA A 124 -18.15 -10.05 -6.41
N GLU A 125 -19.12 -9.26 -6.90
CA GLU A 125 -20.43 -9.75 -7.32
C GLU A 125 -20.42 -10.39 -8.72
N ALA A 126 -19.29 -10.43 -9.42
CA ALA A 126 -19.22 -11.07 -10.74
C ALA A 126 -19.60 -12.54 -10.60
N ALA A 127 -20.77 -12.90 -11.16
CA ALA A 127 -21.29 -14.27 -11.06
C ALA A 127 -20.38 -15.24 -11.85
N PRO A 128 -20.25 -16.51 -11.41
CA PRO A 128 -19.51 -17.55 -12.12
C PRO A 128 -19.91 -17.70 -13.59
N ALA A 129 -21.20 -17.52 -13.91
CA ALA A 129 -21.72 -17.53 -15.27
C ALA A 129 -21.15 -16.41 -16.16
N GLN A 130 -20.60 -15.35 -15.56
CA GLN A 130 -19.94 -14.24 -16.26
C GLN A 130 -18.44 -14.47 -16.45
N ALA A 131 -17.85 -15.50 -15.85
CA ALA A 131 -16.41 -15.77 -15.98
C ALA A 131 -16.01 -15.98 -17.46
N GLY A 132 -16.83 -16.69 -18.24
CA GLY A 132 -16.63 -16.87 -19.68
C GLY A 132 -16.84 -15.59 -20.49
N ASP A 133 -17.77 -14.73 -20.10
CA ASP A 133 -18.04 -13.44 -20.73
C ASP A 133 -16.94 -12.44 -20.34
N LEU A 134 -16.53 -12.41 -19.07
CA LEU A 134 -15.37 -11.65 -18.60
C LEU A 134 -14.10 -12.05 -19.36
N ALA A 135 -13.85 -13.33 -19.55
CA ALA A 135 -12.69 -13.80 -20.33
C ALA A 135 -12.75 -13.34 -21.79
N ARG A 136 -13.96 -13.19 -22.40
CA ARG A 136 -14.14 -12.61 -23.74
C ARG A 136 -13.92 -11.09 -23.74
N ASP A 137 -14.45 -10.37 -22.77
CA ASP A 137 -14.23 -8.93 -22.61
C ASP A 137 -12.75 -8.59 -22.42
N PHE A 138 -12.00 -9.53 -21.86
CA PHE A 138 -10.54 -9.43 -21.67
C PHE A 138 -9.73 -10.00 -22.85
N SER A 139 -10.35 -10.35 -23.97
CA SER A 139 -9.68 -10.88 -25.18
C SER A 139 -8.61 -9.96 -25.75
N THR A 140 -8.66 -8.67 -25.40
CA THR A 140 -7.68 -7.65 -25.81
C THR A 140 -6.54 -7.45 -24.81
N LEU A 141 -6.53 -8.20 -23.69
CA LEU A 141 -5.46 -8.16 -22.70
C LEU A 141 -4.20 -8.82 -23.25
N GLN A 142 -3.04 -8.21 -22.99
CA GLN A 142 -1.76 -8.80 -23.32
C GLN A 142 -1.27 -9.70 -22.17
N TYR A 143 -0.82 -10.89 -22.53
CA TYR A 143 -0.20 -11.82 -21.59
C TYR A 143 1.33 -11.75 -21.65
N PRO A 144 2.04 -12.02 -20.54
CA PRO A 144 1.51 -12.48 -19.25
C PRO A 144 0.71 -11.39 -18.51
N ALA A 145 -0.23 -11.83 -17.67
CA ALA A 145 -1.08 -10.97 -16.85
C ALA A 145 -1.05 -11.43 -15.39
N ILE A 146 -1.51 -10.57 -14.48
CA ILE A 146 -1.57 -10.84 -13.06
C ILE A 146 -2.99 -10.55 -12.57
N LEU A 147 -3.62 -11.56 -11.94
CA LEU A 147 -4.89 -11.42 -11.25
C LEU A 147 -4.63 -11.44 -9.75
N LYS A 148 -5.09 -10.43 -9.04
CA LYS A 148 -4.81 -10.25 -7.61
C LYS A 148 -5.94 -9.51 -6.90
N PRO A 149 -6.12 -9.70 -5.57
CA PRO A 149 -7.06 -8.91 -4.79
C PRO A 149 -6.79 -7.41 -4.92
N ARG A 150 -7.88 -6.63 -5.03
CA ARG A 150 -7.84 -5.16 -5.11
C ARG A 150 -7.11 -4.55 -3.91
N TYR A 151 -7.40 -5.07 -2.74
CA TYR A 151 -6.76 -4.69 -1.48
C TYR A 151 -5.81 -5.79 -0.98
N GLY A 152 -5.13 -5.56 0.14
CA GLY A 152 -4.26 -6.53 0.79
C GLY A 152 -2.81 -6.51 0.32
N SER A 153 -2.00 -7.32 1.00
CA SER A 153 -0.54 -7.42 0.85
C SER A 153 -0.07 -8.87 1.06
N GLY A 154 1.26 -9.08 1.00
CA GLY A 154 1.86 -10.39 1.30
C GLY A 154 1.67 -11.44 0.21
N SER A 155 1.43 -11.05 -1.03
CA SER A 155 1.30 -11.95 -2.20
C SER A 155 0.22 -13.04 -2.06
N ARG A 156 -0.80 -12.82 -1.24
CA ARG A 156 -1.92 -13.76 -1.09
C ARG A 156 -2.93 -13.57 -2.20
N GLY A 157 -3.47 -14.68 -2.74
CA GLY A 157 -4.51 -14.66 -3.77
C GLY A 157 -4.05 -14.09 -5.11
N ILE A 158 -2.74 -14.17 -5.42
CA ILE A 158 -2.17 -13.70 -6.69
C ILE A 158 -2.05 -14.87 -7.65
N PHE A 159 -2.54 -14.69 -8.88
CA PHE A 159 -2.42 -15.62 -9.98
C PHE A 159 -1.59 -14.99 -11.10
N PHE A 160 -0.55 -15.71 -11.54
CA PHE A 160 0.22 -15.36 -12.73
C PHE A 160 -0.34 -16.10 -13.92
N LEU A 161 -0.69 -15.39 -14.98
CA LEU A 161 -1.47 -15.89 -16.10
C LEU A 161 -0.66 -15.71 -17.39
N ASN A 162 -0.44 -16.81 -18.13
CA ASN A 162 0.28 -16.78 -19.37
C ASN A 162 -0.63 -16.77 -20.61
N ASN A 163 -1.91 -17.07 -20.42
CA ASN A 163 -2.87 -17.19 -21.51
C ASN A 163 -4.31 -17.08 -20.98
N PRO A 164 -5.31 -16.90 -21.88
CA PRO A 164 -6.73 -16.78 -21.50
C PRO A 164 -7.30 -17.99 -20.74
N ARG A 165 -6.79 -19.20 -21.01
CA ARG A 165 -7.27 -20.42 -20.34
C ARG A 165 -6.89 -20.42 -18.85
N GLU A 166 -5.70 -19.94 -18.54
CA GLU A 166 -5.27 -19.79 -17.14
C GLU A 166 -6.09 -18.72 -16.40
N LEU A 167 -6.53 -17.65 -17.09
CA LEU A 167 -7.47 -16.68 -16.54
C LEU A 167 -8.81 -17.32 -16.21
N GLU A 168 -9.38 -18.10 -17.12
CA GLU A 168 -10.64 -18.80 -16.90
C GLU A 168 -10.57 -19.75 -15.69
N GLN A 169 -9.48 -20.51 -15.58
CA GLN A 169 -9.21 -21.38 -14.43
C GLN A 169 -9.10 -20.59 -13.12
N ALA A 170 -8.37 -19.48 -13.11
CA ALA A 170 -8.23 -18.63 -11.92
C ALA A 170 -9.58 -18.02 -11.50
N LEU A 171 -10.38 -17.54 -12.47
CA LEU A 171 -11.73 -17.02 -12.19
C LEU A 171 -12.65 -18.10 -11.61
N THR A 172 -12.59 -19.34 -12.12
CA THR A 172 -13.34 -20.46 -11.55
C THR A 172 -12.92 -20.78 -10.11
N CYS A 173 -11.62 -20.64 -9.78
CA CYS A 173 -11.17 -20.81 -8.41
C CYS A 173 -11.65 -19.69 -7.47
N ILE A 174 -11.73 -18.45 -7.95
CA ILE A 174 -12.17 -17.29 -7.16
C ILE A 174 -13.70 -17.27 -7.04
N PHE A 175 -14.42 -17.62 -8.12
CA PHE A 175 -15.87 -17.60 -8.23
C PHE A 175 -16.39 -19.04 -8.48
N PRO A 176 -16.40 -19.93 -7.47
CA PRO A 176 -16.85 -21.30 -7.66
C PRO A 176 -18.36 -21.35 -7.97
N GLU A 177 -18.75 -22.21 -8.92
CA GLU A 177 -20.16 -22.37 -9.34
C GLU A 177 -21.07 -22.93 -8.23
N ASN A 178 -20.50 -23.65 -7.26
CA ASN A 178 -21.25 -24.23 -6.16
C ASN A 178 -21.34 -23.26 -4.99
N GLN A 179 -22.55 -22.84 -4.66
CA GLN A 179 -22.89 -21.87 -3.59
C GLN A 179 -22.54 -22.31 -2.16
N ASP A 180 -22.00 -23.51 -1.96
CA ASP A 180 -21.56 -23.99 -0.62
C ASP A 180 -20.22 -23.37 -0.16
N THR A 181 -19.51 -22.70 -1.04
CA THR A 181 -18.33 -21.92 -0.69
C THR A 181 -18.69 -20.43 -0.70
N ALA A 182 -18.31 -19.72 0.36
CA ALA A 182 -18.58 -18.28 0.45
C ALA A 182 -18.05 -17.57 -0.80
N ALA A 183 -18.90 -16.73 -1.43
CA ALA A 183 -18.48 -15.86 -2.52
C ALA A 183 -17.26 -15.02 -2.12
N PRO A 184 -16.39 -14.62 -3.06
CA PRO A 184 -15.28 -13.74 -2.72
C PRO A 184 -15.84 -12.46 -2.09
N THR A 185 -15.23 -12.04 -0.99
CA THR A 185 -15.66 -10.87 -0.22
C THR A 185 -15.03 -9.58 -0.74
N GLU A 186 -14.18 -9.67 -1.77
CA GLU A 186 -13.41 -8.55 -2.29
C GLU A 186 -13.28 -8.57 -3.81
N ASP A 187 -13.14 -7.36 -4.38
CA ASP A 187 -12.86 -7.18 -5.78
C ASP A 187 -11.45 -7.68 -6.15
N TYR A 188 -11.29 -8.07 -7.40
CA TYR A 188 -9.99 -8.42 -7.98
C TYR A 188 -9.57 -7.40 -9.04
N VAL A 189 -8.28 -7.31 -9.26
CA VAL A 189 -7.66 -6.50 -10.31
C VAL A 189 -6.91 -7.43 -11.24
N LEU A 190 -7.23 -7.34 -12.54
CA LEU A 190 -6.53 -8.01 -13.62
C LEU A 190 -5.66 -6.99 -14.34
N GLU A 191 -4.35 -7.19 -14.34
CA GLU A 191 -3.39 -6.27 -14.96
C GLU A 191 -2.42 -6.99 -15.89
N GLU A 192 -2.02 -6.33 -16.97
CA GLU A 192 -0.93 -6.78 -17.82
C GLU A 192 0.38 -6.72 -17.03
N ALA A 193 1.17 -7.79 -17.07
CA ALA A 193 2.45 -7.83 -16.39
C ALA A 193 3.46 -6.92 -17.11
N ALA A 194 4.06 -6.00 -16.38
CA ALA A 194 5.13 -5.18 -16.92
C ALA A 194 6.39 -6.04 -17.13
N PRO A 195 6.96 -6.06 -18.33
CA PRO A 195 8.21 -6.79 -18.58
C PRO A 195 9.39 -6.08 -17.91
N GLY A 196 10.38 -6.85 -17.45
CA GLY A 196 11.63 -6.29 -16.96
C GLY A 196 12.03 -6.77 -15.57
N VAL A 197 12.91 -5.99 -14.95
CA VAL A 197 13.44 -6.26 -13.61
C VAL A 197 12.71 -5.43 -12.58
N GLU A 198 12.23 -6.07 -11.53
CA GLU A 198 11.51 -5.41 -10.45
C GLU A 198 12.48 -4.86 -9.40
N TYR A 199 12.25 -3.61 -9.01
CA TYR A 199 12.99 -2.93 -7.96
C TYR A 199 12.05 -2.46 -6.85
N GLY A 200 12.54 -2.53 -5.60
CA GLY A 200 11.93 -1.87 -4.45
C GLY A 200 12.65 -0.56 -4.16
N VAL A 201 11.90 0.46 -3.79
CA VAL A 201 12.42 1.77 -3.41
C VAL A 201 12.00 2.10 -1.99
N ASP A 202 12.98 2.49 -1.16
CA ASP A 202 12.70 3.14 0.12
C ASP A 202 12.95 4.65 -0.06
N ALA A 203 11.98 5.43 0.37
CA ALA A 203 11.99 6.87 0.17
C ALA A 203 11.24 7.60 1.30
N CYS A 204 11.42 8.90 1.39
CA CYS A 204 10.63 9.77 2.25
C CYS A 204 10.22 11.04 1.53
N MET A 205 9.19 11.70 2.07
CA MET A 205 8.87 13.08 1.72
C MET A 205 9.52 14.01 2.74
N ASP A 206 10.31 14.95 2.26
CA ASP A 206 10.94 15.98 3.08
C ASP A 206 10.55 17.36 2.54
N LYS A 207 9.73 18.09 3.29
CA LYS A 207 9.21 19.41 2.88
C LYS A 207 8.66 19.39 1.45
N ASP A 208 7.75 18.44 1.20
CA ASP A 208 7.10 18.21 -0.12
C ASP A 208 8.05 17.79 -1.25
N ARG A 209 9.27 17.39 -0.92
CA ARG A 209 10.23 16.84 -1.89
C ARG A 209 10.38 15.34 -1.69
N PHE A 210 10.21 14.61 -2.76
CA PHE A 210 10.53 13.19 -2.78
C PHE A 210 12.04 12.98 -2.67
N ARG A 211 12.46 12.16 -1.70
CA ARG A 211 13.86 11.77 -1.49
C ARG A 211 13.97 10.25 -1.50
N MET A 212 14.58 9.73 -2.54
CA MET A 212 14.91 8.32 -2.62
C MET A 212 16.11 8.01 -1.72
N ILE A 213 15.97 7.03 -0.84
CA ILE A 213 16.99 6.62 0.14
C ILE A 213 17.71 5.38 -0.37
N LEU A 214 16.97 4.40 -0.87
CA LEU A 214 17.50 3.11 -1.27
C LEU A 214 16.75 2.56 -2.47
N LEU A 215 17.50 1.95 -3.41
CA LEU A 215 16.99 1.21 -4.54
C LEU A 215 17.50 -0.22 -4.44
N ARG A 216 16.59 -1.20 -4.39
CA ARG A 216 16.89 -2.62 -4.22
C ARG A 216 16.35 -3.43 -5.36
N LYS A 217 17.17 -4.26 -6.00
CA LYS A 217 16.68 -5.25 -6.95
C LYS A 217 15.95 -6.35 -6.18
N LYS A 218 14.71 -6.66 -6.59
CA LYS A 218 13.98 -7.81 -6.03
C LYS A 218 14.50 -9.11 -6.61
N LEU A 219 14.66 -10.11 -5.75
CA LEU A 219 14.92 -11.49 -6.15
C LEU A 219 13.57 -12.22 -6.15
N ILE A 220 13.14 -12.62 -7.33
CA ILE A 220 11.85 -13.26 -7.53
C ILE A 220 12.10 -14.68 -8.01
N THR A 221 11.64 -15.65 -7.24
CA THR A 221 11.46 -17.04 -7.67
C THR A 221 9.96 -17.27 -7.76
N HIS A 222 9.45 -17.51 -8.96
CA HIS A 222 8.02 -17.71 -9.16
C HIS A 222 7.44 -18.76 -8.19
N PRO A 223 6.27 -18.46 -7.56
CA PRO A 223 5.47 -17.24 -7.68
C PRO A 223 5.81 -16.14 -6.66
N CYS A 224 6.81 -16.32 -5.79
CA CYS A 224 7.05 -15.50 -4.62
C CYS A 224 8.34 -14.68 -4.72
N GLN A 225 8.32 -13.49 -4.12
CA GLN A 225 9.55 -12.76 -3.84
C GLN A 225 10.34 -13.48 -2.75
N THR A 226 11.62 -13.77 -3.02
CA THR A 226 12.51 -14.50 -2.09
C THR A 226 13.50 -13.61 -1.37
N GLY A 227 13.65 -12.36 -1.78
CA GLY A 227 14.57 -11.43 -1.14
C GLY A 227 14.84 -10.17 -1.93
N HIS A 228 15.79 -9.40 -1.42
CA HIS A 228 16.29 -8.18 -2.05
C HIS A 228 17.81 -8.23 -2.18
N ARG A 229 18.32 -7.74 -3.31
CA ARG A 229 19.75 -7.51 -3.50
C ARG A 229 20.02 -6.00 -3.46
N LEU A 230 20.89 -5.60 -2.55
CA LEU A 230 21.41 -4.25 -2.53
C LEU A 230 22.38 -4.02 -3.68
N PRO A 231 22.52 -2.80 -4.19
CA PRO A 231 23.55 -2.46 -5.16
C PRO A 231 24.93 -2.75 -4.56
N GLU A 232 25.81 -3.40 -5.33
CA GLU A 232 27.17 -3.73 -4.90
C GLU A 232 28.07 -2.50 -4.82
N ARG A 233 27.70 -1.44 -5.51
CA ARG A 233 28.43 -0.15 -5.55
C ARG A 233 27.45 1.00 -5.30
N LYS A 234 27.98 2.10 -4.77
CA LYS A 234 27.18 3.34 -4.68
C LYS A 234 26.75 3.76 -6.08
N PRO A 235 25.51 4.24 -6.27
CA PRO A 235 25.01 4.63 -7.60
C PRO A 235 25.89 5.63 -8.35
N ARG A 236 26.71 6.40 -7.63
CA ARG A 236 27.64 7.41 -8.21
C ARG A 236 28.86 6.79 -8.88
N GLU A 237 29.17 5.53 -8.62
CA GLU A 237 30.38 4.84 -9.09
C GLU A 237 30.15 4.01 -10.36
N ASP A 238 28.88 3.77 -10.74
CA ASP A 238 28.47 3.01 -11.90
C ASP A 238 27.44 3.82 -12.70
N GLU A 239 27.75 4.12 -13.95
CA GLU A 239 26.90 4.95 -14.82
C GLU A 239 25.52 4.33 -15.04
N THR A 240 25.44 3.02 -15.22
CA THR A 240 24.18 2.31 -15.42
C THR A 240 23.29 2.41 -14.18
N GLN A 241 23.87 2.23 -13.01
CA GLN A 241 23.13 2.38 -11.73
C GLN A 241 22.74 3.83 -11.46
N ARG A 242 23.60 4.79 -11.82
CA ARG A 242 23.29 6.21 -11.72
C ARG A 242 22.10 6.58 -12.59
N LEU A 243 22.09 6.17 -13.85
CA LEU A 243 20.97 6.41 -14.77
C LEU A 243 19.66 5.76 -14.28
N LEU A 244 19.74 4.52 -13.79
CA LEU A 244 18.58 3.84 -13.22
C LEU A 244 18.03 4.61 -12.00
N TRP A 245 18.91 5.03 -11.10
CA TRP A 245 18.54 5.83 -9.93
C TRP A 245 17.86 7.14 -10.33
N GLU A 246 18.44 7.90 -11.25
CA GLU A 246 17.92 9.18 -11.72
C GLU A 246 16.53 9.01 -12.37
N ARG A 247 16.37 8.00 -13.22
CA ARG A 247 15.08 7.69 -13.85
C ARG A 247 14.03 7.24 -12.85
N ALA A 248 14.39 6.39 -11.90
CA ALA A 248 13.48 5.96 -10.84
C ALA A 248 13.07 7.14 -9.95
N ALA A 249 14.02 8.00 -9.57
CA ALA A 249 13.74 9.17 -8.76
C ALA A 249 12.82 10.19 -9.49
N ALA A 250 13.05 10.42 -10.78
CA ALA A 250 12.20 11.30 -11.59
C ALA A 250 10.77 10.75 -11.69
N TYR A 251 10.62 9.47 -12.05
CA TYR A 251 9.33 8.79 -12.14
C TYR A 251 8.57 8.82 -10.82
N LEU A 252 9.24 8.51 -9.71
CA LEU A 252 8.60 8.49 -8.39
C LEU A 252 8.29 9.89 -7.86
N THR A 253 9.07 10.90 -8.22
CA THR A 253 8.75 12.30 -7.91
C THR A 253 7.43 12.71 -8.56
N GLU A 254 7.23 12.37 -9.83
CA GLU A 254 5.99 12.65 -10.54
C GLU A 254 4.82 11.83 -9.99
N THR A 255 5.06 10.54 -9.71
CA THR A 255 4.07 9.64 -9.12
C THR A 255 3.59 10.15 -7.75
N THR A 256 4.51 10.49 -6.84
CA THR A 256 4.16 10.98 -5.50
C THR A 256 3.41 12.30 -5.52
N ALA A 257 3.78 13.20 -6.43
CA ALA A 257 3.06 14.45 -6.64
C ALA A 257 1.63 14.20 -7.17
N LEU A 258 1.46 13.26 -8.12
CA LEU A 258 0.17 12.88 -8.68
C LEU A 258 -0.76 12.25 -7.62
N LEU A 259 -0.20 11.44 -6.73
CA LEU A 259 -0.95 10.80 -5.64
C LEU A 259 -1.25 11.76 -4.47
N GLY A 260 -0.70 12.98 -4.49
CA GLY A 260 -0.88 13.95 -3.43
C GLY A 260 -0.10 13.63 -2.16
N LEU A 261 0.99 12.86 -2.27
CA LEU A 261 1.88 12.60 -1.16
C LEU A 261 2.69 13.85 -0.82
N LYS A 262 2.39 14.43 0.32
CA LYS A 262 3.02 15.66 0.82
C LYS A 262 3.37 15.47 2.30
N THR A 263 4.38 16.19 2.76
CA THR A 263 4.48 16.50 4.18
C THR A 263 3.47 17.61 4.44
N ALA A 264 2.52 17.44 5.36
CA ALA A 264 1.58 18.51 5.66
C ALA A 264 2.36 19.77 6.07
N SER A 265 2.16 20.87 5.37
CA SER A 265 2.70 22.15 5.76
C SER A 265 2.04 22.55 7.08
N SER A 266 2.83 22.85 8.10
CA SER A 266 2.35 23.64 9.21
C SER A 266 1.82 24.95 8.61
N THR A 267 0.52 25.10 8.47
CA THR A 267 -0.11 26.41 8.30
C THR A 267 0.17 27.18 9.57
N GLN A 268 1.26 27.93 9.59
CA GLN A 268 1.37 29.04 10.49
C GLN A 268 0.26 30.02 10.09
N THR A 269 -0.85 29.95 10.79
CA THR A 269 -1.76 31.09 10.89
C THR A 269 -1.03 32.15 11.68
N SER A 270 -0.52 33.14 10.97
CA SER A 270 -0.09 34.42 11.50
C SER A 270 -1.26 35.17 12.11
#